data_d9c6ca534dee779bc835398b85707672
#
_entry.id   d9c6ca534dee779bc835398b85707672
#
_cell.length_a   1.000
_cell.length_b   1.000
_cell.length_c   1.000
_cell.angle_alpha   90.00
_cell.angle_beta   90.00
_cell.angle_gamma   90.00
#
_symmetry.space_group_name_H-M   'P 1'
#
loop_
_entity.id
_entity.type
_entity.pdbx_description
1 polymer ?
#
loop_
_entity_poly.entity_id
_entity_poly.type
_entity_poly.pdbx_seq_one_letter_code
_entity_poly.pdbx_strand_id
1 'polypeptide(L)'
;MKDYYIYTEQMTVGYGGKPLIRNINLHLRRGEILTLIGPNGSGKSTILKSIIQQLSLLGGAVYLDGRSMARMSELEVAKRLSVLMTERIRPELMTCEDVVSTGRYPYTGRLGILTAEDRRIVRESMALVHSEDLADCDFSEISDGQRQRILLARALCQEPEVIVLDEPTSFLDIRHKLELLYTLQDMVRQRQLAVVMSLHELDLAQKVSDYVVCVHNNAIERYGPPEEIFTSDYIMELYGATRGSYNADFGCLEMEPARGKPEIFVIGGGGSGIPVYRQLQRRGIPFTAGVLQENDVDYPVAKALAVEVIGERSFEPIGESAFARAAARMKTCGKVLCCLREFGTMNGKNRELMELAKKAGTLTDSL
;
A
#
# COMPACT_ATOMS: atom_id res chain seq x y z
N MET A 1 -16.27 22.64 8.86
CA MET A 1 -16.88 21.50 8.16
C MET A 1 -17.38 21.81 6.73
N LYS A 2 -17.38 23.06 6.26
CA LYS A 2 -17.86 23.38 4.88
C LYS A 2 -16.91 22.99 3.73
N ASP A 3 -15.71 22.52 4.06
CA ASP A 3 -14.66 22.26 3.05
C ASP A 3 -14.53 20.78 2.62
N TYR A 4 -15.22 19.86 3.29
CA TYR A 4 -15.16 18.43 2.98
C TYR A 4 -16.32 18.01 2.10
N TYR A 5 -16.03 17.20 1.08
CA TYR A 5 -17.03 16.74 0.14
C TYR A 5 -17.79 15.51 0.63
N ILE A 6 -17.07 14.53 1.19
CA ILE A 6 -17.66 13.41 1.93
C ILE A 6 -17.09 13.37 3.35
N TYR A 7 -17.96 13.23 4.34
CA TYR A 7 -17.53 13.10 5.71
C TYR A 7 -18.53 12.33 6.57
N THR A 8 -18.07 11.80 7.69
CA THR A 8 -18.89 11.08 8.67
C THR A 8 -18.87 11.80 10.02
N GLU A 9 -19.98 11.80 10.72
CA GLU A 9 -20.11 12.35 12.07
C GLU A 9 -20.58 11.27 13.02
N GLN A 10 -19.73 10.91 14.00
CA GLN A 10 -20.00 9.92 15.04
C GLN A 10 -20.60 8.60 14.48
N MET A 11 -20.22 8.25 13.25
CA MET A 11 -20.75 7.09 12.56
C MET A 11 -20.47 5.83 13.37
N THR A 12 -21.50 5.02 13.60
CA THR A 12 -21.42 3.73 14.28
C THR A 12 -21.89 2.65 13.34
N VAL A 13 -21.03 1.65 13.11
CA VAL A 13 -21.25 0.58 12.15
C VAL A 13 -21.26 -0.79 12.84
N GLY A 14 -21.97 -1.77 12.27
CA GLY A 14 -22.05 -3.12 12.82
C GLY A 14 -23.16 -3.93 12.15
N TYR A 15 -23.43 -5.11 12.69
CA TYR A 15 -24.40 -6.08 12.15
C TYR A 15 -25.44 -6.45 13.18
N GLY A 16 -26.70 -6.66 12.73
CA GLY A 16 -27.78 -7.16 13.58
C GLY A 16 -28.02 -6.33 14.85
N GLY A 17 -27.86 -5.01 14.75
CA GLY A 17 -28.01 -4.10 15.89
C GLY A 17 -26.81 -4.09 16.86
N LYS A 18 -25.79 -4.90 16.63
CA LYS A 18 -24.56 -4.96 17.44
C LYS A 18 -23.49 -4.07 16.82
N PRO A 19 -23.04 -3.02 17.51
CA PRO A 19 -21.98 -2.16 16.99
C PRO A 19 -20.63 -2.89 16.96
N LEU A 20 -19.94 -2.75 15.83
CA LEU A 20 -18.58 -3.22 15.63
C LEU A 20 -17.58 -2.08 15.88
N ILE A 21 -17.78 -0.94 15.21
CA ILE A 21 -16.93 0.25 15.36
C ILE A 21 -17.81 1.45 15.65
N ARG A 22 -17.40 2.28 16.61
CA ARG A 22 -18.13 3.47 17.08
C ARG A 22 -17.34 4.74 16.82
N ASN A 23 -18.06 5.85 16.79
CA ASN A 23 -17.48 7.21 16.75
C ASN A 23 -16.52 7.45 15.58
N ILE A 24 -16.86 6.94 14.40
CA ILE A 24 -16.08 7.11 13.19
C ILE A 24 -16.29 8.53 12.65
N ASN A 25 -15.22 9.32 12.61
CA ASN A 25 -15.19 10.66 12.06
C ASN A 25 -14.13 10.72 10.97
N LEU A 26 -14.55 10.55 9.71
CA LEU A 26 -13.71 10.63 8.53
C LEU A 26 -14.11 11.85 7.71
N HIS A 27 -13.18 12.39 6.96
CA HIS A 27 -13.45 13.52 6.08
C HIS A 27 -12.50 13.49 4.88
N LEU A 28 -13.02 13.86 3.71
CA LEU A 28 -12.28 13.87 2.47
C LEU A 28 -12.78 15.02 1.58
N ARG A 29 -11.87 15.71 0.93
CA ARG A 29 -12.18 16.74 -0.06
C ARG A 29 -12.29 16.12 -1.45
N ARG A 30 -12.79 16.88 -2.39
CA ARG A 30 -12.64 16.56 -3.81
C ARG A 30 -11.15 16.59 -4.17
N GLY A 31 -10.73 15.67 -5.03
CA GLY A 31 -9.34 15.58 -5.45
C GLY A 31 -8.41 14.97 -4.42
N GLU A 32 -8.94 14.20 -3.45
CA GLU A 32 -8.14 13.49 -2.43
C GLU A 32 -8.46 11.99 -2.42
N ILE A 33 -7.49 11.20 -1.97
CA ILE A 33 -7.57 9.74 -1.78
C ILE A 33 -7.46 9.40 -0.29
N LEU A 34 -8.48 8.76 0.25
CA LEU A 34 -8.50 8.18 1.59
C LEU A 34 -8.38 6.68 1.52
N THR A 35 -7.37 6.10 2.16
CA THR A 35 -7.16 4.66 2.18
C THR A 35 -7.32 4.08 3.57
N LEU A 36 -8.14 3.02 3.70
CA LEU A 36 -8.28 2.24 4.92
C LEU A 36 -7.27 1.09 4.89
N ILE A 37 -6.45 0.98 5.93
CA ILE A 37 -5.52 -0.13 6.16
C ILE A 37 -5.80 -0.82 7.50
N GLY A 38 -5.29 -2.01 7.68
CA GLY A 38 -5.42 -2.80 8.92
C GLY A 38 -5.61 -4.29 8.65
N PRO A 39 -5.56 -5.13 9.68
CA PRO A 39 -5.68 -6.58 9.57
C PRO A 39 -6.99 -7.03 8.91
N ASN A 40 -7.01 -8.26 8.40
CA ASN A 40 -8.24 -8.88 7.93
C ASN A 40 -9.25 -9.00 9.07
N GLY A 41 -10.51 -8.72 8.79
CA GLY A 41 -11.58 -8.75 9.79
C GLY A 41 -11.61 -7.53 10.72
N SER A 42 -10.76 -6.51 10.57
CA SER A 42 -10.76 -5.30 11.40
C SER A 42 -11.98 -4.40 11.21
N GLY A 43 -12.77 -4.61 10.15
CA GLY A 43 -13.99 -3.84 9.88
C GLY A 43 -13.88 -2.83 8.73
N LYS A 44 -12.82 -2.83 7.93
CA LYS A 44 -12.65 -1.94 6.76
C LYS A 44 -13.84 -1.99 5.80
N SER A 45 -14.17 -3.19 5.30
CA SER A 45 -15.32 -3.38 4.40
C SER A 45 -16.66 -3.02 5.07
N THR A 46 -16.78 -3.19 6.41
CA THR A 46 -17.97 -2.76 7.15
C THR A 46 -18.11 -1.24 7.13
N ILE A 47 -17.01 -0.51 7.31
CA ILE A 47 -16.99 0.96 7.19
C ILE A 47 -17.39 1.37 5.77
N LEU A 48 -16.77 0.78 4.73
CA LEU A 48 -17.08 1.11 3.34
C LEU A 48 -18.54 0.83 3.00
N LYS A 49 -19.07 -0.36 3.35
CA LYS A 49 -20.49 -0.73 3.16
C LYS A 49 -21.45 0.21 3.86
N SER A 50 -21.07 0.73 5.02
CA SER A 50 -21.89 1.70 5.76
C SER A 50 -21.84 3.10 5.13
N ILE A 51 -20.69 3.53 4.61
CA ILE A 51 -20.56 4.79 3.89
C ILE A 51 -21.47 4.81 2.65
N ILE A 52 -21.53 3.71 1.91
CA ILE A 52 -22.38 3.59 0.70
C ILE A 52 -23.83 3.21 0.99
N GLN A 53 -24.23 3.17 2.26
CA GLN A 53 -25.58 2.81 2.71
C GLN A 53 -26.03 1.38 2.37
N GLN A 54 -25.14 0.49 1.95
CA GLN A 54 -25.44 -0.93 1.79
C GLN A 54 -25.66 -1.60 3.15
N LEU A 55 -25.04 -1.07 4.19
CA LEU A 55 -25.23 -1.46 5.57
C LEU A 55 -25.78 -0.29 6.37
N SER A 56 -26.92 -0.47 7.03
CA SER A 56 -27.57 0.57 7.83
C SER A 56 -26.69 1.01 9.00
N LEU A 57 -26.59 2.32 9.22
CA LEU A 57 -25.89 2.88 10.36
C LEU A 57 -26.61 2.54 11.66
N LEU A 58 -25.85 2.23 12.70
CA LEU A 58 -26.35 2.07 14.07
C LEU A 58 -26.32 3.40 14.86
N GLY A 59 -25.71 4.43 14.31
CA GLY A 59 -25.65 5.78 14.88
C GLY A 59 -24.80 6.70 14.01
N GLY A 60 -24.93 8.00 14.25
CA GLY A 60 -24.22 9.02 13.47
C GLY A 60 -24.79 9.25 12.07
N ALA A 61 -24.01 9.85 11.21
CA ALA A 61 -24.43 10.15 9.84
C ALA A 61 -23.24 10.19 8.86
N VAL A 62 -23.57 9.97 7.57
CA VAL A 62 -22.66 10.21 6.43
C VAL A 62 -23.21 11.39 5.64
N TYR A 63 -22.33 12.29 5.28
CA TYR A 63 -22.67 13.50 4.51
C TYR A 63 -21.94 13.49 3.17
N LEU A 64 -22.63 13.93 2.14
CA LEU A 64 -22.14 14.13 0.80
C LEU A 64 -22.52 15.54 0.35
N ASP A 65 -21.51 16.36 0.00
CA ASP A 65 -21.71 17.77 -0.38
C ASP A 65 -22.53 18.56 0.68
N GLY A 66 -22.21 18.35 1.97
CA GLY A 66 -22.87 19.01 3.09
C GLY A 66 -24.30 18.54 3.39
N ARG A 67 -24.83 17.56 2.62
CA ARG A 67 -26.17 16.97 2.83
C ARG A 67 -26.04 15.59 3.43
N SER A 68 -26.83 15.29 4.46
CA SER A 68 -26.92 13.94 5.02
C SER A 68 -27.44 12.97 3.94
N MET A 69 -26.68 11.92 3.67
CA MET A 69 -27.05 10.90 2.66
C MET A 69 -28.37 10.20 3.00
N ALA A 70 -28.74 10.08 4.28
CA ALA A 70 -30.03 9.53 4.70
C ALA A 70 -31.25 10.37 4.24
N ARG A 71 -31.02 11.63 3.82
CA ARG A 71 -32.06 12.53 3.28
C ARG A 71 -31.99 12.67 1.76
N MET A 72 -31.12 11.96 1.09
CA MET A 72 -31.01 11.93 -0.36
C MET A 72 -31.77 10.72 -0.90
N SER A 73 -32.36 10.85 -2.09
CA SER A 73 -32.91 9.70 -2.80
C SER A 73 -31.78 8.78 -3.29
N GLU A 74 -32.09 7.50 -3.45
CA GLU A 74 -31.14 6.53 -4.02
C GLU A 74 -30.55 7.01 -5.36
N LEU A 75 -31.39 7.63 -6.21
CA LEU A 75 -30.97 8.18 -7.49
C LEU A 75 -30.01 9.36 -7.34
N GLU A 76 -30.24 10.26 -6.37
CA GLU A 76 -29.32 11.37 -6.09
C GLU A 76 -27.96 10.87 -5.61
N VAL A 77 -27.94 9.84 -4.76
CA VAL A 77 -26.71 9.19 -4.30
C VAL A 77 -26.03 8.49 -5.47
N ALA A 78 -26.77 7.68 -6.25
CA ALA A 78 -26.22 6.93 -7.38
C ALA A 78 -25.66 7.82 -8.51
N LYS A 79 -26.08 9.06 -8.66
CA LYS A 79 -25.49 10.01 -9.61
C LYS A 79 -24.17 10.62 -9.14
N ARG A 80 -23.84 10.51 -7.87
CA ARG A 80 -22.65 11.16 -7.27
C ARG A 80 -21.64 10.18 -6.72
N LEU A 81 -22.08 8.99 -6.30
CA LEU A 81 -21.26 7.99 -5.66
C LEU A 81 -21.35 6.66 -6.40
N SER A 82 -20.21 6.15 -6.83
CA SER A 82 -20.11 4.81 -7.40
C SER A 82 -19.31 3.88 -6.50
N VAL A 83 -19.47 2.57 -6.73
CA VAL A 83 -18.88 1.56 -5.87
C VAL A 83 -18.26 0.41 -6.67
N LEU A 84 -17.13 -0.08 -6.17
CA LEU A 84 -16.53 -1.34 -6.55
C LEU A 84 -16.25 -2.15 -5.28
N MET A 85 -17.07 -3.17 -5.05
CA MET A 85 -16.94 -4.04 -3.87
C MET A 85 -16.39 -5.39 -4.29
N THR A 86 -15.74 -6.07 -3.34
CA THR A 86 -15.12 -7.40 -3.54
C THR A 86 -16.15 -8.52 -3.79
N GLU A 87 -17.44 -8.24 -3.63
CA GLU A 87 -18.50 -9.24 -3.86
C GLU A 87 -18.56 -9.64 -5.34
N ARG A 88 -18.51 -10.94 -5.59
CA ARG A 88 -18.56 -11.48 -6.95
C ARG A 88 -19.95 -11.31 -7.55
N ILE A 89 -20.10 -10.35 -8.44
CA ILE A 89 -21.24 -10.25 -9.34
C ILE A 89 -21.07 -11.32 -10.41
N ARG A 90 -22.09 -12.15 -10.63
CA ARG A 90 -22.12 -13.14 -11.71
C ARG A 90 -23.36 -12.87 -12.59
N PRO A 91 -23.33 -11.85 -13.43
CA PRO A 91 -24.39 -11.67 -14.40
C PRO A 91 -24.32 -12.82 -15.40
N GLU A 92 -25.46 -13.45 -15.68
CA GLU A 92 -25.57 -14.47 -16.71
C GLU A 92 -25.90 -13.79 -18.05
N LEU A 93 -25.27 -14.27 -19.14
CA LEU A 93 -25.55 -13.84 -20.52
C LEU A 93 -25.31 -12.33 -20.79
N MET A 94 -24.36 -11.71 -20.10
CA MET A 94 -23.98 -10.31 -20.35
C MET A 94 -22.56 -10.24 -20.92
N THR A 95 -22.39 -9.40 -21.95
CA THR A 95 -21.07 -9.00 -22.43
C THR A 95 -20.40 -8.04 -21.43
N CYS A 96 -19.10 -7.86 -21.56
CA CYS A 96 -18.38 -6.87 -20.76
C CYS A 96 -18.91 -5.45 -20.99
N GLU A 97 -19.27 -5.08 -22.24
CA GLU A 97 -19.90 -3.78 -22.56
C GLU A 97 -21.27 -3.65 -21.88
N ASP A 98 -22.07 -4.72 -21.83
CA ASP A 98 -23.36 -4.71 -21.12
C ASP A 98 -23.15 -4.44 -19.61
N VAL A 99 -22.17 -5.10 -18.98
CA VAL A 99 -21.83 -4.87 -17.57
C VAL A 99 -21.42 -3.42 -17.33
N VAL A 100 -20.54 -2.85 -18.14
CA VAL A 100 -20.14 -1.43 -18.01
C VAL A 100 -21.33 -0.51 -18.21
N SER A 101 -22.22 -0.83 -19.18
CA SER A 101 -23.43 -0.07 -19.50
C SER A 101 -24.38 0.05 -18.32
N THR A 102 -24.38 -0.92 -17.38
CA THR A 102 -25.20 -0.82 -16.16
C THR A 102 -24.81 0.38 -15.29
N GLY A 103 -23.59 0.91 -15.41
CA GLY A 103 -23.16 2.14 -14.76
C GLY A 103 -23.98 3.36 -15.18
N ARG A 104 -24.68 3.31 -16.33
CA ARG A 104 -25.54 4.40 -16.82
C ARG A 104 -26.97 4.36 -16.28
N TYR A 105 -27.38 3.34 -15.51
CA TYR A 105 -28.75 3.24 -14.97
C TYR A 105 -29.26 4.51 -14.26
N PRO A 106 -28.47 5.26 -13.50
CA PRO A 106 -28.95 6.51 -12.92
C PRO A 106 -29.41 7.55 -13.93
N TYR A 107 -29.05 7.40 -15.20
CA TYR A 107 -29.29 8.36 -16.28
C TYR A 107 -30.31 7.87 -17.33
N THR A 108 -30.56 6.57 -17.44
CA THR A 108 -31.35 5.97 -18.54
C THR A 108 -32.86 5.90 -18.27
N GLY A 109 -33.34 6.37 -17.13
CA GLY A 109 -34.74 6.32 -16.76
C GLY A 109 -35.31 4.90 -16.62
N ARG A 110 -36.65 4.77 -16.59
CA ARG A 110 -37.32 3.48 -16.28
C ARG A 110 -37.11 2.39 -17.34
N LEU A 111 -36.84 2.76 -18.57
CA LEU A 111 -36.71 1.79 -19.68
C LEU A 111 -35.27 1.31 -19.88
N GLY A 112 -34.29 1.89 -19.19
CA GLY A 112 -32.89 1.49 -19.32
C GLY A 112 -32.27 1.72 -20.71
N ILE A 113 -32.89 2.57 -21.57
CA ILE A 113 -32.43 2.78 -22.95
C ILE A 113 -31.24 3.74 -22.95
N LEU A 114 -30.11 3.28 -23.46
CA LEU A 114 -28.90 4.06 -23.60
C LEU A 114 -29.02 5.04 -24.78
N THR A 115 -28.69 6.29 -24.54
CA THR A 115 -28.53 7.30 -25.60
C THR A 115 -27.21 7.12 -26.35
N ALA A 116 -26.99 7.85 -27.43
CA ALA A 116 -25.70 7.87 -28.11
C ALA A 116 -24.57 8.38 -27.21
N GLU A 117 -24.87 9.32 -26.33
CA GLU A 117 -23.97 9.89 -25.37
C GLU A 117 -23.59 8.82 -24.29
N ASP A 118 -24.56 8.08 -23.76
CA ASP A 118 -24.29 7.00 -22.81
C ASP A 118 -23.35 5.94 -23.42
N ARG A 119 -23.58 5.56 -24.69
CA ARG A 119 -22.69 4.60 -25.38
C ARG A 119 -21.29 5.15 -25.60
N ARG A 120 -21.13 6.46 -25.80
CA ARG A 120 -19.81 7.11 -25.88
C ARG A 120 -19.09 7.00 -24.53
N ILE A 121 -19.79 7.33 -23.42
CA ILE A 121 -19.24 7.26 -22.06
C ILE A 121 -18.85 5.82 -21.68
N VAL A 122 -19.66 4.82 -22.08
CA VAL A 122 -19.33 3.40 -21.89
C VAL A 122 -17.99 3.06 -22.53
N ARG A 123 -17.82 3.38 -23.83
CA ARG A 123 -16.58 3.09 -24.55
C ARG A 123 -15.38 3.84 -23.96
N GLU A 124 -15.53 5.12 -23.63
CA GLU A 124 -14.48 5.90 -22.97
C GLU A 124 -14.08 5.31 -21.61
N SER A 125 -15.06 4.83 -20.85
CA SER A 125 -14.78 4.19 -19.55
C SER A 125 -14.03 2.86 -19.70
N MET A 126 -14.32 2.08 -20.76
CA MET A 126 -13.57 0.87 -21.09
C MET A 126 -12.14 1.20 -21.54
N ALA A 127 -11.97 2.26 -22.33
CA ALA A 127 -10.65 2.74 -22.76
C ALA A 127 -9.78 3.21 -21.60
N LEU A 128 -10.36 3.90 -20.59
CA LEU A 128 -9.64 4.35 -19.40
C LEU A 128 -8.99 3.20 -18.60
N VAL A 129 -9.53 1.99 -18.69
CA VAL A 129 -9.01 0.82 -17.99
C VAL A 129 -8.41 -0.22 -18.93
N HIS A 130 -8.14 0.17 -20.18
CA HIS A 130 -7.55 -0.69 -21.23
C HIS A 130 -8.29 -2.03 -21.39
N SER A 131 -9.60 -1.96 -21.63
CA SER A 131 -10.47 -3.15 -21.76
C SER A 131 -11.40 -3.13 -22.96
N GLU A 132 -11.12 -2.32 -23.98
CA GLU A 132 -11.93 -2.21 -25.20
C GLU A 132 -11.99 -3.54 -25.98
N ASP A 133 -10.90 -4.30 -25.94
CA ASP A 133 -10.78 -5.63 -26.54
C ASP A 133 -11.69 -6.69 -25.92
N LEU A 134 -12.23 -6.41 -24.74
CA LEU A 134 -13.14 -7.29 -24.02
C LEU A 134 -14.62 -6.98 -24.23
N ALA A 135 -14.95 -5.93 -24.99
CA ALA A 135 -16.32 -5.41 -25.09
C ALA A 135 -17.37 -6.51 -25.38
N ASP A 136 -17.11 -7.34 -26.38
CA ASP A 136 -18.00 -8.41 -26.85
C ASP A 136 -17.80 -9.74 -26.12
N CYS A 137 -16.83 -9.85 -25.19
CA CYS A 137 -16.58 -11.06 -24.43
C CYS A 137 -17.67 -11.31 -23.36
N ASP A 138 -18.03 -12.56 -23.15
CA ASP A 138 -18.89 -12.93 -22.03
C ASP A 138 -18.17 -12.62 -20.69
N PHE A 139 -18.83 -11.84 -19.85
CA PHE A 139 -18.26 -11.43 -18.55
C PHE A 139 -17.97 -12.62 -17.63
N SER A 140 -18.66 -13.74 -17.79
CA SER A 140 -18.44 -14.96 -17.00
C SER A 140 -17.16 -15.71 -17.40
N GLU A 141 -16.67 -15.52 -18.64
CA GLU A 141 -15.55 -16.25 -19.21
C GLU A 141 -14.20 -15.55 -19.06
N ILE A 142 -14.19 -14.26 -18.69
CA ILE A 142 -12.95 -13.49 -18.50
C ILE A 142 -12.24 -13.80 -17.16
N SER A 143 -10.93 -13.54 -17.11
CA SER A 143 -10.12 -13.72 -15.90
C SER A 143 -10.54 -12.78 -14.76
N ASP A 144 -10.18 -13.10 -13.50
CA ASP A 144 -10.50 -12.24 -12.36
C ASP A 144 -9.89 -10.84 -12.48
N GLY A 145 -8.69 -10.71 -13.03
CA GLY A 145 -8.06 -9.40 -13.30
C GLY A 145 -8.80 -8.60 -14.38
N GLN A 146 -9.22 -9.25 -15.48
CA GLN A 146 -10.05 -8.62 -16.50
C GLN A 146 -11.40 -8.19 -15.92
N ARG A 147 -12.02 -9.06 -15.10
CA ARG A 147 -13.27 -8.76 -14.40
C ARG A 147 -13.15 -7.52 -13.52
N GLN A 148 -12.06 -7.38 -12.79
CA GLN A 148 -11.81 -6.21 -11.93
C GLN A 148 -11.74 -4.92 -12.75
N ARG A 149 -11.07 -4.95 -13.93
CA ARG A 149 -11.02 -3.80 -14.84
C ARG A 149 -12.40 -3.43 -15.38
N ILE A 150 -13.20 -4.40 -15.81
CA ILE A 150 -14.58 -4.17 -16.29
C ILE A 150 -15.46 -3.58 -15.19
N LEU A 151 -15.36 -4.07 -13.96
CA LEU A 151 -16.11 -3.52 -12.82
C LEU A 151 -15.66 -2.10 -12.45
N LEU A 152 -14.37 -1.79 -12.62
CA LEU A 152 -13.88 -0.42 -12.48
C LEU A 152 -14.42 0.48 -13.61
N ALA A 153 -14.38 0.02 -14.88
CA ALA A 153 -14.99 0.76 -16.00
C ALA A 153 -16.46 1.05 -15.73
N ARG A 154 -17.22 0.09 -15.22
CA ARG A 154 -18.62 0.26 -14.80
C ARG A 154 -18.77 1.37 -13.75
N ALA A 155 -17.91 1.39 -12.74
CA ALA A 155 -17.95 2.39 -11.68
C ALA A 155 -17.60 3.79 -12.22
N LEU A 156 -16.62 3.89 -13.13
CA LEU A 156 -16.23 5.15 -13.79
C LEU A 156 -17.27 5.64 -14.80
N CYS A 157 -17.95 4.72 -15.48
CA CYS A 157 -19.02 5.01 -16.44
C CYS A 157 -20.21 5.74 -15.79
N GLN A 158 -20.38 5.63 -14.51
CA GLN A 158 -21.38 6.35 -13.73
C GLN A 158 -21.03 7.86 -13.58
N GLU A 159 -19.82 8.30 -13.99
CA GLU A 159 -19.31 9.67 -13.84
C GLU A 159 -19.43 10.18 -12.38
N PRO A 160 -18.91 9.44 -11.40
CA PRO A 160 -19.12 9.77 -10.00
C PRO A 160 -18.28 10.98 -9.57
N GLU A 161 -18.71 11.63 -8.48
CA GLU A 161 -17.94 12.63 -7.75
C GLU A 161 -17.18 11.99 -6.58
N VAL A 162 -17.66 10.83 -6.10
CA VAL A 162 -17.00 9.96 -5.11
C VAL A 162 -17.00 8.53 -5.61
N ILE A 163 -15.88 7.84 -5.49
CA ILE A 163 -15.80 6.40 -5.72
C ILE A 163 -15.34 5.67 -4.46
N VAL A 164 -16.04 4.60 -4.11
CA VAL A 164 -15.71 3.74 -2.96
C VAL A 164 -15.27 2.38 -3.48
N LEU A 165 -14.06 1.97 -3.13
CA LEU A 165 -13.41 0.77 -3.65
C LEU A 165 -12.98 -0.15 -2.50
N ASP A 166 -13.46 -1.38 -2.49
CA ASP A 166 -13.01 -2.38 -1.51
C ASP A 166 -12.01 -3.33 -2.15
N GLU A 167 -10.74 -3.22 -1.75
CA GLU A 167 -9.60 -4.00 -2.24
C GLU A 167 -9.47 -4.00 -3.79
N PRO A 168 -9.42 -2.83 -4.45
CA PRO A 168 -9.46 -2.75 -5.90
C PRO A 168 -8.26 -3.39 -6.60
N THR A 169 -7.14 -3.60 -5.90
CA THR A 169 -5.91 -4.21 -6.41
C THR A 169 -5.88 -5.72 -6.26
N SER A 170 -6.86 -6.32 -5.57
CA SER A 170 -6.93 -7.77 -5.39
C SER A 170 -7.06 -8.50 -6.72
N PHE A 171 -6.35 -9.63 -6.86
CA PHE A 171 -6.32 -10.47 -8.08
C PHE A 171 -5.66 -9.84 -9.32
N LEU A 172 -5.14 -8.61 -9.23
CA LEU A 172 -4.38 -7.96 -10.30
C LEU A 172 -2.90 -8.31 -10.20
N ASP A 173 -2.25 -8.49 -11.34
CA ASP A 173 -0.79 -8.50 -11.43
C ASP A 173 -0.20 -7.08 -11.23
N ILE A 174 1.11 -6.99 -11.11
CA ILE A 174 1.81 -5.74 -10.82
C ILE A 174 1.49 -4.65 -11.86
N ARG A 175 1.45 -5.01 -13.14
CA ARG A 175 1.17 -4.07 -14.23
C ARG A 175 -0.22 -3.46 -14.08
N HIS A 176 -1.23 -4.31 -13.94
CA HIS A 176 -2.62 -3.87 -13.84
C HIS A 176 -2.92 -3.13 -12.52
N LYS A 177 -2.23 -3.48 -11.41
CA LYS A 177 -2.30 -2.70 -10.15
C LYS A 177 -1.84 -1.27 -10.35
N LEU A 178 -0.69 -1.08 -11.01
CA LEU A 178 -0.15 0.24 -11.28
C LEU A 178 -1.05 1.03 -12.24
N GLU A 179 -1.51 0.41 -13.35
CA GLU A 179 -2.42 1.04 -14.32
C GLU A 179 -3.71 1.53 -13.62
N LEU A 180 -4.32 0.69 -12.77
CA LEU A 180 -5.50 1.06 -11.99
C LEU A 180 -5.24 2.27 -11.07
N LEU A 181 -4.15 2.23 -10.31
CA LEU A 181 -3.84 3.31 -9.38
C LEU A 181 -3.50 4.62 -10.10
N TYR A 182 -2.78 4.57 -11.22
CA TYR A 182 -2.54 5.74 -12.06
C TYR A 182 -3.84 6.30 -12.64
N THR A 183 -4.74 5.46 -13.14
CA THR A 183 -6.06 5.88 -13.63
C THR A 183 -6.84 6.61 -12.53
N LEU A 184 -6.85 6.07 -11.30
CA LEU A 184 -7.50 6.72 -10.17
C LEU A 184 -6.84 8.07 -9.83
N GLN A 185 -5.51 8.13 -9.76
CA GLN A 185 -4.79 9.38 -9.50
C GLN A 185 -5.04 10.45 -10.57
N ASP A 186 -5.10 10.07 -11.84
CA ASP A 186 -5.40 10.98 -12.94
C ASP A 186 -6.83 11.54 -12.83
N MET A 187 -7.80 10.68 -12.49
CA MET A 187 -9.17 11.14 -12.26
C MET A 187 -9.31 12.04 -11.02
N VAL A 188 -8.59 11.72 -9.95
CA VAL A 188 -8.51 12.57 -8.74
C VAL A 188 -8.00 13.97 -9.13
N ARG A 189 -6.90 14.03 -9.89
CA ARG A 189 -6.27 15.30 -10.27
C ARG A 189 -7.09 16.08 -11.32
N GLN A 190 -7.56 15.41 -12.38
CA GLN A 190 -8.18 16.06 -13.54
C GLN A 190 -9.67 16.31 -13.33
N ARG A 191 -10.39 15.37 -12.71
CA ARG A 191 -11.84 15.45 -12.51
C ARG A 191 -12.25 15.79 -11.08
N GLN A 192 -11.27 16.01 -10.18
CA GLN A 192 -11.51 16.28 -8.77
C GLN A 192 -12.35 15.17 -8.11
N LEU A 193 -12.12 13.90 -8.52
CA LEU A 193 -12.77 12.74 -7.95
C LEU A 193 -12.29 12.54 -6.50
N ALA A 194 -13.19 12.32 -5.57
CA ALA A 194 -12.86 11.87 -4.22
C ALA A 194 -12.82 10.33 -4.19
N VAL A 195 -11.76 9.74 -3.65
CA VAL A 195 -11.58 8.27 -3.61
C VAL A 195 -11.52 7.80 -2.16
N VAL A 196 -12.38 6.86 -1.79
CA VAL A 196 -12.30 6.14 -0.52
C VAL A 196 -12.05 4.68 -0.84
N MET A 197 -10.94 4.11 -0.39
CA MET A 197 -10.62 2.71 -0.70
C MET A 197 -10.01 1.95 0.47
N SER A 198 -10.07 0.62 0.42
CA SER A 198 -9.25 -0.24 1.26
C SER A 198 -8.11 -0.84 0.44
N LEU A 199 -6.93 -0.96 1.02
CA LEU A 199 -5.77 -1.63 0.42
C LEU A 199 -5.11 -2.56 1.43
N HIS A 200 -4.54 -3.67 0.91
CA HIS A 200 -3.69 -4.57 1.69
C HIS A 200 -2.20 -4.31 1.48
N GLU A 201 -1.83 -3.79 0.31
CA GLU A 201 -0.46 -3.46 -0.04
C GLU A 201 -0.03 -2.14 0.61
N LEU A 202 0.76 -2.24 1.67
CA LEU A 202 1.21 -1.08 2.46
C LEU A 202 2.03 -0.09 1.63
N ASP A 203 2.90 -0.61 0.76
CA ASP A 203 3.74 0.19 -0.12
C ASP A 203 2.94 0.99 -1.14
N LEU A 204 1.83 0.43 -1.64
CA LEU A 204 0.91 1.13 -2.53
C LEU A 204 0.08 2.15 -1.76
N ALA A 205 -0.46 1.78 -0.59
CA ALA A 205 -1.22 2.69 0.26
C ALA A 205 -0.38 3.93 0.63
N GLN A 206 0.89 3.75 1.01
CA GLN A 206 1.81 4.83 1.32
C GLN A 206 2.04 5.80 0.14
N LYS A 207 2.05 5.27 -1.10
CA LYS A 207 2.40 6.05 -2.29
C LYS A 207 1.23 6.79 -2.94
N VAL A 208 0.00 6.31 -2.74
CA VAL A 208 -1.16 6.83 -3.48
C VAL A 208 -2.13 7.65 -2.63
N SER A 209 -2.05 7.55 -1.30
CA SER A 209 -3.04 8.15 -0.39
C SER A 209 -2.65 9.57 0.01
N ASP A 210 -3.64 10.46 0.11
CA ASP A 210 -3.51 11.73 0.80
C ASP A 210 -3.74 11.57 2.31
N TYR A 211 -4.66 10.65 2.67
CA TYR A 211 -4.96 10.28 4.04
C TYR A 211 -5.07 8.78 4.21
N VAL A 212 -4.65 8.29 5.36
CA VAL A 212 -4.72 6.87 5.74
C VAL A 212 -5.51 6.73 7.05
N VAL A 213 -6.40 5.75 7.08
CA VAL A 213 -7.20 5.35 8.24
C VAL A 213 -6.76 3.97 8.68
N CYS A 214 -6.27 3.87 9.91
CA CYS A 214 -5.86 2.61 10.50
C CYS A 214 -7.02 2.00 11.30
N VAL A 215 -7.49 0.85 10.85
CA VAL A 215 -8.61 0.14 11.48
C VAL A 215 -8.07 -1.09 12.21
N HIS A 216 -8.17 -1.08 13.54
CA HIS A 216 -7.69 -2.18 14.38
C HIS A 216 -8.56 -2.29 15.64
N ASN A 217 -8.69 -3.49 16.20
CA ASN A 217 -9.43 -3.77 17.44
C ASN A 217 -10.83 -3.11 17.49
N ASN A 218 -11.56 -3.13 16.36
CA ASN A 218 -12.88 -2.52 16.24
C ASN A 218 -12.90 -1.01 16.52
N ALA A 219 -11.83 -0.32 16.17
CA ALA A 219 -11.70 1.13 16.31
C ALA A 219 -10.91 1.74 15.14
N ILE A 220 -11.05 3.05 14.95
CA ILE A 220 -10.09 3.85 14.20
C ILE A 220 -8.98 4.21 15.19
N GLU A 221 -7.79 3.63 15.01
CA GLU A 221 -6.65 3.92 15.90
C GLU A 221 -5.92 5.19 15.51
N ARG A 222 -5.66 5.35 14.20
CA ARG A 222 -5.01 6.53 13.66
C ARG A 222 -5.69 6.98 12.37
N TYR A 223 -5.63 8.28 12.13
CA TYR A 223 -6.07 8.91 10.91
C TYR A 223 -5.16 10.11 10.63
N GLY A 224 -4.52 10.14 9.48
CA GLY A 224 -3.57 11.21 9.11
C GLY A 224 -2.93 10.98 7.75
N PRO A 225 -2.00 11.86 7.36
CA PRO A 225 -1.23 11.68 6.14
C PRO A 225 -0.28 10.46 6.25
N PRO A 226 0.12 9.87 5.11
CA PRO A 226 0.97 8.69 5.09
C PRO A 226 2.25 8.83 5.92
N GLU A 227 2.89 9.98 5.90
CA GLU A 227 4.15 10.25 6.59
C GLU A 227 4.05 10.11 8.13
N GLU A 228 2.86 10.34 8.70
CA GLU A 228 2.59 10.16 10.13
C GLU A 228 2.18 8.74 10.50
N ILE A 229 1.68 7.97 9.53
CA ILE A 229 1.14 6.63 9.74
C ILE A 229 2.19 5.54 9.50
N PHE A 230 2.92 5.63 8.37
CA PHE A 230 3.85 4.57 7.97
C PHE A 230 5.19 4.68 8.71
N THR A 231 5.16 4.46 10.02
CA THR A 231 6.36 4.34 10.87
C THR A 231 6.63 2.87 11.19
N SER A 232 7.92 2.53 11.35
CA SER A 232 8.34 1.13 11.51
C SER A 232 7.65 0.43 12.68
N ASP A 233 7.61 1.07 13.84
CA ASP A 233 7.05 0.45 15.04
C ASP A 233 5.52 0.33 14.95
N TYR A 234 4.85 1.38 14.47
CA TYR A 234 3.39 1.40 14.44
C TYR A 234 2.80 0.40 13.43
N ILE A 235 3.40 0.24 12.26
CA ILE A 235 2.91 -0.74 11.28
C ILE A 235 3.01 -2.17 11.83
N MET A 236 4.10 -2.50 12.52
CA MET A 236 4.24 -3.80 13.17
C MET A 236 3.18 -4.02 14.26
N GLU A 237 2.90 -3.00 15.07
CA GLU A 237 1.85 -3.03 16.11
C GLU A 237 0.46 -3.19 15.49
N LEU A 238 0.11 -2.37 14.48
CA LEU A 238 -1.18 -2.39 13.78
C LEU A 238 -1.55 -3.79 13.25
N TYR A 239 -0.56 -4.51 12.72
CA TYR A 239 -0.77 -5.86 12.19
C TYR A 239 -0.49 -6.98 13.19
N GLY A 240 -0.14 -6.65 14.44
CA GLY A 240 0.18 -7.62 15.49
C GLY A 240 1.39 -8.48 15.13
N ALA A 241 2.29 -7.98 14.30
CA ALA A 241 3.46 -8.72 13.85
C ALA A 241 4.56 -8.66 14.93
N THR A 242 4.88 -9.81 15.49
CA THR A 242 5.90 -9.95 16.56
C THR A 242 7.28 -10.30 16.02
N ARG A 243 7.40 -10.55 14.73
CA ARG A 243 8.63 -10.98 14.05
C ARG A 243 8.84 -10.18 12.77
N GLY A 244 10.11 -9.87 12.48
CA GLY A 244 10.49 -9.01 11.36
C GLY A 244 10.42 -7.53 11.72
N SER A 245 10.51 -6.68 10.71
CA SER A 245 10.41 -5.22 10.84
C SER A 245 9.79 -4.61 9.59
N TYR A 246 9.17 -3.44 9.74
CA TYR A 246 8.74 -2.63 8.61
C TYR A 246 9.78 -1.52 8.37
N ASN A 247 10.28 -1.45 7.16
CA ASN A 247 11.17 -0.36 6.75
C ASN A 247 10.32 0.77 6.17
N ALA A 248 10.19 1.86 6.92
CA ALA A 248 9.36 3.01 6.52
C ALA A 248 9.92 3.76 5.29
N ASP A 249 11.24 3.81 5.13
CA ASP A 249 11.91 4.50 4.02
C ASP A 249 11.66 3.80 2.67
N PHE A 250 11.58 2.47 2.70
CA PHE A 250 11.34 1.65 1.49
C PHE A 250 9.90 1.13 1.37
N GLY A 251 9.07 1.31 2.39
CA GLY A 251 7.70 0.84 2.41
C GLY A 251 7.59 -0.70 2.37
N CYS A 252 8.59 -1.43 2.87
CA CYS A 252 8.65 -2.89 2.76
C CYS A 252 8.91 -3.58 4.11
N LEU A 253 8.53 -4.86 4.17
CA LEU A 253 8.80 -5.73 5.31
C LEU A 253 10.16 -6.41 5.14
N GLU A 254 10.94 -6.49 6.22
CA GLU A 254 12.14 -7.30 6.32
C GLU A 254 11.96 -8.42 7.35
N MET A 255 12.59 -9.55 7.09
CA MET A 255 12.54 -10.72 7.97
C MET A 255 13.41 -10.51 9.21
N GLU A 256 13.26 -11.37 10.24
CA GLU A 256 14.18 -11.38 11.40
C GLU A 256 15.61 -11.73 11.00
N PRO A 257 16.61 -11.22 11.73
CA PRO A 257 17.99 -11.66 11.57
C PRO A 257 18.13 -13.16 11.90
N ALA A 258 19.09 -13.81 11.28
CA ALA A 258 19.46 -15.17 11.62
C ALA A 258 20.00 -15.22 13.08
N ARG A 259 19.59 -16.25 13.84
CA ARG A 259 19.98 -16.40 15.24
C ARG A 259 21.37 -17.03 15.36
N GLY A 260 22.14 -16.60 16.32
CA GLY A 260 23.44 -17.18 16.64
C GLY A 260 24.56 -16.13 16.71
N LYS A 261 25.78 -16.61 16.88
CA LYS A 261 26.96 -15.75 16.80
C LYS A 261 27.27 -15.44 15.35
N PRO A 262 27.64 -14.18 15.01
CA PRO A 262 28.01 -13.84 13.64
C PRO A 262 29.14 -14.71 13.10
N GLU A 263 28.89 -15.36 11.97
CA GLU A 263 29.85 -16.20 11.27
C GLU A 263 30.60 -15.43 10.20
N ILE A 264 29.94 -14.42 9.61
CA ILE A 264 30.44 -13.62 8.50
C ILE A 264 30.42 -12.14 8.89
N PHE A 265 31.50 -11.44 8.56
CA PHE A 265 31.55 -9.98 8.57
C PHE A 265 31.36 -9.45 7.14
N VAL A 266 30.35 -8.59 6.91
CA VAL A 266 30.06 -8.05 5.58
C VAL A 266 30.43 -6.56 5.54
N ILE A 267 31.36 -6.22 4.64
CA ILE A 267 31.72 -4.85 4.33
C ILE A 267 30.84 -4.42 3.15
N GLY A 268 29.79 -3.63 3.45
CA GLY A 268 28.82 -3.12 2.48
C GLY A 268 28.84 -1.60 2.38
N GLY A 269 27.90 -1.05 1.62
CA GLY A 269 27.64 0.38 1.45
C GLY A 269 27.15 0.70 0.03
N GLY A 270 26.39 1.81 -0.10
CA GLY A 270 25.85 2.28 -1.37
C GLY A 270 24.93 1.28 -2.06
N GLY A 271 24.17 0.47 -1.32
CA GLY A 271 23.26 -0.55 -1.83
C GLY A 271 23.91 -1.89 -2.15
N SER A 272 25.25 -1.99 -2.08
CA SER A 272 25.98 -3.22 -2.48
C SER A 272 25.81 -4.39 -1.50
N GLY A 273 25.53 -4.10 -0.23
CA GLY A 273 25.35 -5.10 0.82
C GLY A 273 23.96 -5.71 0.84
N ILE A 274 22.91 -5.01 0.44
CA ILE A 274 21.51 -5.45 0.53
C ILE A 274 21.28 -6.86 -0.06
N PRO A 275 21.73 -7.18 -1.29
CA PRO A 275 21.53 -8.52 -1.85
C PRO A 275 22.19 -9.61 -1.02
N VAL A 276 23.37 -9.33 -0.45
CA VAL A 276 24.14 -10.25 0.37
C VAL A 276 23.46 -10.44 1.75
N TYR A 277 23.01 -9.38 2.40
CA TYR A 277 22.29 -9.45 3.67
C TYR A 277 21.05 -10.34 3.55
N ARG A 278 20.24 -10.14 2.50
CA ARG A 278 19.06 -10.98 2.22
C ARG A 278 19.44 -12.42 1.88
N GLN A 279 20.57 -12.65 1.20
CA GLN A 279 21.05 -14.00 0.90
C GLN A 279 21.50 -14.72 2.17
N LEU A 280 22.24 -14.07 3.06
CA LEU A 280 22.66 -14.61 4.35
C LEU A 280 21.47 -14.93 5.23
N GLN A 281 20.50 -14.00 5.32
CA GLN A 281 19.27 -14.21 6.07
C GLN A 281 18.50 -15.44 5.56
N ARG A 282 18.30 -15.58 4.25
CA ARG A 282 17.62 -16.76 3.66
C ARG A 282 18.34 -18.07 3.94
N ARG A 283 19.67 -18.05 4.08
CA ARG A 283 20.47 -19.23 4.43
C ARG A 283 20.54 -19.49 5.94
N GLY A 284 19.96 -18.62 6.76
CA GLY A 284 20.05 -18.72 8.22
C GLY A 284 21.43 -18.47 8.78
N ILE A 285 22.31 -17.76 8.06
CA ILE A 285 23.69 -17.45 8.44
C ILE A 285 23.72 -16.12 9.18
N PRO A 286 24.05 -16.10 10.48
CA PRO A 286 24.15 -14.86 11.26
C PRO A 286 25.40 -14.06 10.83
N PHE A 287 25.25 -12.74 10.66
CA PHE A 287 26.33 -11.89 10.20
C PHE A 287 26.38 -10.55 10.94
N THR A 288 27.53 -9.89 10.87
CA THR A 288 27.73 -8.48 11.26
C THR A 288 27.94 -7.67 10.00
N ALA A 289 27.31 -6.52 9.90
CA ALA A 289 27.52 -5.58 8.81
C ALA A 289 28.28 -4.33 9.31
N GLY A 290 29.15 -3.77 8.48
CA GLY A 290 29.85 -2.53 8.82
C GLY A 290 31.12 -2.29 7.99
N VAL A 291 31.77 -1.11 8.05
CA VAL A 291 31.18 0.08 8.71
C VAL A 291 30.28 0.80 7.74
N LEU A 292 29.06 1.12 8.17
CA LEU A 292 28.06 1.80 7.36
C LEU A 292 27.75 3.18 7.98
N GLN A 293 27.68 4.24 7.19
CA GLN A 293 27.08 5.49 7.65
C GLN A 293 25.58 5.30 7.89
N GLU A 294 25.03 5.99 8.91
CA GLU A 294 23.61 5.89 9.27
C GLU A 294 22.65 6.32 8.15
N ASN A 295 23.13 7.18 7.22
CA ASN A 295 22.40 7.62 6.02
C ASN A 295 22.68 6.77 4.78
N ASP A 296 23.44 5.68 4.88
CA ASP A 296 23.64 4.74 3.77
C ASP A 296 22.39 3.89 3.56
N VAL A 297 22.00 3.65 2.30
CA VAL A 297 20.85 2.82 1.94
C VAL A 297 20.97 1.36 2.44
N ASP A 298 22.18 0.87 2.66
CA ASP A 298 22.43 -0.43 3.26
C ASP A 298 22.11 -0.47 4.76
N TYR A 299 22.20 0.68 5.47
CA TYR A 299 22.13 0.74 6.92
C TYR A 299 20.77 0.26 7.49
N PRO A 300 19.60 0.73 7.02
CA PRO A 300 18.31 0.28 7.55
C PRO A 300 18.06 -1.20 7.28
N VAL A 301 18.51 -1.73 6.14
CA VAL A 301 18.36 -3.16 5.81
C VAL A 301 19.32 -4.01 6.64
N ALA A 302 20.57 -3.55 6.81
CA ALA A 302 21.53 -4.20 7.71
C ALA A 302 21.00 -4.25 9.14
N LYS A 303 20.38 -3.16 9.62
CA LYS A 303 19.81 -3.09 10.97
C LYS A 303 18.67 -4.08 11.19
N ALA A 304 17.92 -4.38 10.15
CA ALA A 304 16.85 -5.38 10.19
C ALA A 304 17.37 -6.83 10.13
N LEU A 305 18.41 -7.10 9.34
CA LEU A 305 18.82 -8.48 8.98
C LEU A 305 20.11 -8.96 9.64
N ALA A 306 21.00 -8.05 10.09
CA ALA A 306 22.23 -8.41 10.76
C ALA A 306 22.02 -8.62 12.26
N VAL A 307 22.83 -9.50 12.87
CA VAL A 307 22.89 -9.63 14.32
C VAL A 307 23.44 -8.38 14.98
N GLU A 308 24.37 -7.70 14.28
CA GLU A 308 25.00 -6.47 14.73
C GLU A 308 25.36 -5.61 13.53
N VAL A 309 25.16 -4.29 13.67
CA VAL A 309 25.62 -3.30 12.69
C VAL A 309 26.61 -2.36 13.35
N ILE A 310 27.76 -2.18 12.71
CA ILE A 310 28.73 -1.19 13.14
C ILE A 310 28.52 0.06 12.29
N GLY A 311 27.90 1.07 12.91
CA GLY A 311 27.55 2.33 12.27
C GLY A 311 28.58 3.43 12.54
N GLU A 312 28.62 4.39 11.61
CA GLU A 312 29.23 5.71 11.73
C GLU A 312 28.15 6.78 11.52
N ARG A 313 28.34 7.96 12.04
CA ARG A 313 27.40 9.08 11.90
C ARG A 313 27.18 9.45 10.44
N SER A 314 25.98 9.93 10.18
CA SER A 314 25.61 10.44 8.86
C SER A 314 26.59 11.53 8.38
N PHE A 315 27.01 11.43 7.13
CA PHE A 315 27.91 12.38 6.46
C PHE A 315 29.31 12.51 7.08
N GLU A 316 29.69 11.64 8.01
CA GLU A 316 31.03 11.60 8.61
C GLU A 316 31.89 10.52 7.92
N PRO A 317 33.20 10.79 7.69
CA PRO A 317 34.13 9.74 7.33
C PRO A 317 34.21 8.69 8.45
N ILE A 318 34.43 7.42 8.10
CA ILE A 318 34.58 6.36 9.10
C ILE A 318 35.75 6.71 10.03
N GLY A 319 35.44 6.96 11.32
CA GLY A 319 36.37 7.31 12.36
C GLY A 319 37.14 6.09 12.95
N GLU A 320 38.18 6.39 13.73
CA GLU A 320 39.03 5.35 14.36
C GLU A 320 38.22 4.42 15.31
N SER A 321 37.23 4.99 16.00
CA SER A 321 36.39 4.20 16.94
C SER A 321 35.56 3.13 16.22
N ALA A 322 34.85 3.51 15.14
CA ALA A 322 34.06 2.58 14.35
C ALA A 322 34.96 1.55 13.65
N PHE A 323 36.08 1.98 13.09
CA PHE A 323 37.08 1.11 12.50
C PHE A 323 37.62 0.08 13.51
N ALA A 324 38.02 0.50 14.73
CA ALA A 324 38.53 -0.42 15.76
C ALA A 324 37.49 -1.44 16.19
N ARG A 325 36.20 -1.03 16.36
CA ARG A 325 35.09 -1.95 16.65
C ARG A 325 34.91 -2.96 15.52
N ALA A 326 34.93 -2.51 14.26
CA ALA A 326 34.80 -3.35 13.10
C ALA A 326 35.95 -4.37 12.99
N ALA A 327 37.19 -3.93 13.15
CA ALA A 327 38.38 -4.79 13.14
C ALA A 327 38.35 -5.84 14.25
N ALA A 328 37.88 -5.45 15.46
CA ALA A 328 37.72 -6.38 16.57
C ALA A 328 36.64 -7.45 16.28
N ARG A 329 35.48 -7.02 15.78
CA ARG A 329 34.36 -7.92 15.45
C ARG A 329 34.73 -8.86 14.29
N MET A 330 35.38 -8.34 13.24
CA MET A 330 35.85 -9.11 12.10
C MET A 330 36.74 -10.29 12.49
N LYS A 331 37.60 -10.12 13.52
CA LYS A 331 38.44 -11.22 14.06
C LYS A 331 37.65 -12.37 14.71
N THR A 332 36.42 -12.09 15.15
CA THR A 332 35.56 -13.11 15.76
C THR A 332 34.67 -13.82 14.72
N CYS A 333 34.60 -13.31 13.51
CA CYS A 333 33.91 -13.95 12.38
C CYS A 333 34.89 -14.83 11.61
N GLY A 334 34.42 -16.00 11.18
CA GLY A 334 35.26 -16.94 10.42
C GLY A 334 35.58 -16.50 9.00
N LYS A 335 34.73 -15.63 8.42
CA LYS A 335 34.82 -15.13 7.06
C LYS A 335 34.50 -13.65 6.99
N VAL A 336 35.09 -12.99 5.98
CA VAL A 336 34.80 -11.58 5.63
C VAL A 336 34.42 -11.52 4.18
N LEU A 337 33.29 -10.88 3.88
CA LEU A 337 32.84 -10.62 2.51
C LEU A 337 32.87 -9.10 2.26
N CYS A 338 33.54 -8.68 1.20
CA CYS A 338 33.53 -7.28 0.77
C CYS A 338 32.64 -7.11 -0.47
N CYS A 339 31.56 -6.33 -0.34
CA CYS A 339 30.64 -6.02 -1.43
C CYS A 339 31.02 -4.74 -2.18
N LEU A 340 31.93 -3.94 -1.62
CA LEU A 340 32.35 -2.66 -2.19
C LEU A 340 33.35 -2.88 -3.34
N ARG A 341 33.13 -2.14 -4.42
CA ARG A 341 34.08 -2.06 -5.56
C ARG A 341 34.89 -0.76 -5.53
N GLU A 342 34.35 0.28 -4.94
CA GLU A 342 34.93 1.61 -4.90
C GLU A 342 35.05 2.13 -3.46
N PHE A 343 36.12 2.86 -3.20
CA PHE A 343 36.40 3.45 -1.91
C PHE A 343 36.77 4.92 -2.09
N GLY A 344 36.02 5.77 -1.43
CA GLY A 344 36.23 7.22 -1.39
C GLY A 344 36.65 7.71 0.00
N THR A 345 36.56 9.02 0.21
CA THR A 345 36.93 9.66 1.48
C THR A 345 36.08 9.17 2.64
N MET A 346 34.78 8.99 2.41
CA MET A 346 33.81 8.62 3.45
C MET A 346 33.96 7.17 3.93
N ASN A 347 34.28 6.25 3.04
CA ASN A 347 34.36 4.81 3.32
C ASN A 347 35.82 4.27 3.16
N GLY A 348 36.80 5.14 3.14
CA GLY A 348 38.20 4.75 2.92
C GLY A 348 38.72 3.70 3.91
N LYS A 349 38.28 3.77 5.16
CA LYS A 349 38.66 2.77 6.19
C LYS A 349 38.04 1.37 5.93
N ASN A 350 37.00 1.25 5.17
CA ASN A 350 36.49 -0.05 4.71
C ASN A 350 37.50 -0.76 3.78
N ARG A 351 38.33 0.01 3.01
CA ARG A 351 39.46 -0.56 2.28
C ARG A 351 40.51 -1.15 3.23
N GLU A 352 40.83 -0.44 4.31
CA GLU A 352 41.77 -0.92 5.32
C GLU A 352 41.25 -2.23 5.98
N LEU A 353 39.94 -2.30 6.31
CA LEU A 353 39.32 -3.52 6.84
C LEU A 353 39.43 -4.69 5.83
N MET A 354 39.14 -4.45 4.55
CA MET A 354 39.28 -5.45 3.49
C MET A 354 40.74 -5.95 3.38
N GLU A 355 41.72 -5.05 3.42
CA GLU A 355 43.15 -5.44 3.38
C GLU A 355 43.57 -6.21 4.62
N LEU A 356 43.03 -5.89 5.81
CA LEU A 356 43.26 -6.67 7.04
C LEU A 356 42.67 -8.08 6.90
N ALA A 357 41.48 -8.23 6.34
CA ALA A 357 40.86 -9.53 6.08
C ALA A 357 41.68 -10.36 5.08
N LYS A 358 42.19 -9.72 4.03
CA LYS A 358 43.05 -10.36 3.02
C LYS A 358 44.34 -10.87 3.64
N LYS A 359 45.00 -10.06 4.47
CA LYS A 359 46.23 -10.46 5.20
C LYS A 359 45.98 -11.61 6.18
N ALA A 360 44.81 -11.63 6.81
CA ALA A 360 44.40 -12.69 7.72
C ALA A 360 43.93 -13.97 7.01
N GLY A 361 43.78 -13.97 5.68
CA GLY A 361 43.27 -15.11 4.92
C GLY A 361 41.78 -15.41 5.14
N THR A 362 41.01 -14.45 5.67
CA THR A 362 39.58 -14.61 5.95
C THR A 362 38.68 -13.98 4.88
N LEU A 363 39.25 -13.18 3.95
CA LEU A 363 38.48 -12.58 2.86
C LEU A 363 38.00 -13.68 1.89
N THR A 364 36.74 -13.63 1.54
CA THR A 364 36.12 -14.55 0.55
C THR A 364 35.37 -13.78 -0.51
N ASP A 365 35.37 -14.30 -1.74
CA ASP A 365 34.67 -13.71 -2.89
C ASP A 365 33.25 -14.31 -3.08
N SER A 366 32.90 -15.33 -2.31
CA SER A 366 31.61 -16.03 -2.41
C SER A 366 31.12 -16.56 -1.07
N LEU A 367 29.80 -16.71 -0.95
CA LEU A 367 29.08 -17.29 0.19
C LEU A 367 29.03 -18.81 0.14
#